data_649e1d2b224ff93a9401a217bfb41497
#
_entry.id   649e1d2b224ff93a9401a217bfb41497
#
_cell.length_a   1.000
_cell.length_b   1.000
_cell.length_c   1.000
_cell.angle_alpha   90.00
_cell.angle_beta   90.00
_cell.angle_gamma   90.00
#
_symmetry.space_group_name_H-M   'P 1'
#
loop_
_entity.id
_entity.type
_entity.pdbx_description
1 polymer ?
#
loop_
_entity_poly.entity_id
_entity_poly.type
_entity_poly.pdbx_seq_one_letter_code
_entity_poly.pdbx_strand_id
1 'polypeptide(L)'
;MQAMVRAFLERGVMWDSETNSAMPFNDFRPALQPYFPEWQNVLVIPQYGFRAGMYTFKVSLGKAWRRIALSSDMMMSDLSGLILESVDFDTDHLDMFRYKNQTGRTVEIFHPYADGSPSTDEVRIGDLSLAEGASMTYIFDFGDWWEFAVQLEAIQPDDARSQYAAILESHGKAPPQYPDWDEE
;
A
#
# COMPACT_ATOMS: atom_id res chain seq x y z
N MET A 1 -12.16 -9.45 -37.70
CA MET A 1 -12.18 -8.54 -36.54
C MET A 1 -12.57 -9.23 -35.23
N GLN A 2 -13.73 -9.92 -35.13
CA GLN A 2 -14.12 -10.64 -33.88
C GLN A 2 -13.07 -11.66 -33.38
N ALA A 3 -12.44 -12.41 -34.27
CA ALA A 3 -11.40 -13.39 -33.90
C ALA A 3 -10.16 -12.72 -33.30
N MET A 4 -9.81 -11.54 -33.78
CA MET A 4 -8.70 -10.73 -33.29
C MET A 4 -8.93 -10.22 -31.87
N VAL A 5 -10.14 -9.65 -31.62
CA VAL A 5 -10.54 -9.16 -30.29
C VAL A 5 -10.59 -10.30 -29.29
N ARG A 6 -11.08 -11.48 -29.72
CA ARG A 6 -11.13 -12.67 -28.88
C ARG A 6 -9.73 -13.18 -28.51
N ALA A 7 -8.81 -13.21 -29.47
CA ALA A 7 -7.41 -13.59 -29.19
C ALA A 7 -6.71 -12.63 -28.22
N PHE A 8 -7.03 -11.32 -28.29
CA PHE A 8 -6.54 -10.33 -27.35
C PHE A 8 -7.10 -10.55 -25.94
N LEU A 9 -8.40 -10.79 -25.82
CA LEU A 9 -9.04 -11.04 -24.52
C LEU A 9 -8.57 -12.35 -23.87
N GLU A 10 -8.26 -13.36 -24.68
CA GLU A 10 -7.79 -14.66 -24.19
C GLU A 10 -6.29 -14.69 -23.84
N ARG A 11 -5.47 -13.87 -24.50
CA ARG A 11 -4.01 -13.91 -24.36
C ARG A 11 -3.38 -12.67 -23.73
N GLY A 12 -4.14 -11.58 -23.59
CA GLY A 12 -3.67 -10.31 -23.04
C GLY A 12 -2.67 -9.55 -23.92
N VAL A 13 -2.25 -10.13 -25.06
CA VAL A 13 -1.35 -9.50 -26.05
C VAL A 13 -1.77 -9.91 -27.44
N MET A 14 -1.67 -8.99 -28.39
CA MET A 14 -1.72 -9.33 -29.80
C MET A 14 -0.30 -9.41 -30.37
N TRP A 15 -0.07 -10.42 -31.15
CA TRP A 15 1.20 -10.70 -31.79
C TRP A 15 1.13 -10.31 -33.25
N ASP A 16 2.05 -9.46 -33.68
CA ASP A 16 2.23 -9.17 -35.10
C ASP A 16 3.11 -10.26 -35.72
N SER A 17 2.52 -10.99 -36.64
CA SER A 17 3.21 -12.09 -37.33
C SER A 17 4.28 -11.62 -38.33
N GLU A 18 4.22 -10.38 -38.81
CA GLU A 18 5.19 -9.82 -39.73
C GLU A 18 6.45 -9.32 -39.03
N THR A 19 6.28 -8.68 -37.89
CA THR A 19 7.39 -8.14 -37.09
C THR A 19 7.84 -9.08 -35.99
N ASN A 20 7.12 -10.20 -35.75
CA ASN A 20 7.34 -11.15 -34.67
C ASN A 20 7.46 -10.46 -33.28
N SER A 21 6.63 -9.47 -33.04
CA SER A 21 6.62 -8.66 -31.82
C SER A 21 5.21 -8.47 -31.29
N ALA A 22 5.11 -8.16 -30.00
CA ALA A 22 3.84 -7.76 -29.36
C ALA A 22 3.45 -6.36 -29.85
N MET A 23 2.25 -6.23 -30.38
CA MET A 23 1.75 -4.93 -30.82
C MET A 23 1.34 -4.07 -29.59
N PRO A 24 1.77 -2.81 -29.52
CA PRO A 24 1.33 -1.89 -28.47
C PRO A 24 -0.18 -1.67 -28.53
N PHE A 25 -0.83 -1.57 -27.38
CA PHE A 25 -2.28 -1.35 -27.28
C PHE A 25 -2.79 -0.14 -28.08
N ASN A 26 -1.99 0.90 -28.19
CA ASN A 26 -2.32 2.12 -28.93
C ASN A 26 -2.59 1.90 -30.41
N ASP A 27 -2.01 0.86 -31.02
CA ASP A 27 -2.17 0.54 -32.44
C ASP A 27 -3.56 -0.05 -32.75
N PHE A 28 -4.24 -0.60 -31.74
CA PHE A 28 -5.62 -1.12 -31.87
C PHE A 28 -6.71 -0.09 -31.60
N ARG A 29 -6.36 1.02 -31.01
CA ARG A 29 -7.31 2.08 -30.63
C ARG A 29 -8.20 2.53 -31.80
N PRO A 30 -7.68 2.82 -33.00
CA PRO A 30 -8.52 3.22 -34.14
C PRO A 30 -9.51 2.14 -34.55
N ALA A 31 -9.14 0.85 -34.38
CA ALA A 31 -10.00 -0.27 -34.74
C ALA A 31 -11.11 -0.54 -33.70
N LEU A 32 -10.86 -0.24 -32.43
CA LEU A 32 -11.78 -0.48 -31.32
C LEU A 32 -12.70 0.71 -31.01
N GLN A 33 -12.25 1.93 -31.26
CA GLN A 33 -12.96 3.17 -30.97
C GLN A 33 -14.40 3.25 -31.53
N PRO A 34 -14.69 2.77 -32.75
CA PRO A 34 -16.07 2.74 -33.28
C PRO A 34 -17.04 1.84 -32.49
N TYR A 35 -16.53 0.87 -31.76
CA TYR A 35 -17.34 -0.08 -30.96
C TYR A 35 -17.50 0.35 -29.51
N PHE A 36 -16.70 1.33 -29.07
CA PHE A 36 -16.70 1.86 -27.71
C PHE A 36 -16.62 3.40 -27.78
N PRO A 37 -17.70 4.07 -28.27
CA PRO A 37 -17.71 5.53 -28.45
C PRO A 37 -17.57 6.29 -27.14
N GLU A 38 -17.98 5.68 -26.01
CA GLU A 38 -17.76 6.19 -24.65
C GLU A 38 -16.29 6.12 -24.22
N TRP A 39 -15.44 5.45 -24.98
CA TRP A 39 -14.01 5.33 -24.71
C TRP A 39 -13.29 6.65 -25.06
N GLN A 40 -13.59 7.66 -24.28
CA GLN A 40 -12.98 8.98 -24.37
C GLN A 40 -11.59 8.98 -23.73
N ASN A 41 -10.67 8.20 -24.27
CA ASN A 41 -9.24 8.52 -24.32
C ASN A 41 -8.48 8.90 -23.07
N VAL A 42 -8.99 8.70 -21.90
CA VAL A 42 -8.21 8.93 -20.70
C VAL A 42 -8.17 7.62 -19.92
N LEU A 43 -7.24 6.75 -20.31
CA LEU A 43 -6.62 5.92 -19.29
C LEU A 43 -5.95 6.93 -18.35
N VAL A 44 -6.63 7.34 -17.31
CA VAL A 44 -5.98 7.99 -16.18
C VAL A 44 -5.12 6.91 -15.58
N ILE A 45 -3.88 6.78 -16.07
CA ILE A 45 -2.86 6.01 -15.39
C ILE A 45 -2.67 6.79 -14.08
N PRO A 46 -3.03 6.22 -12.92
CA PRO A 46 -2.73 6.86 -11.65
C PRO A 46 -1.25 7.22 -11.70
N GLN A 47 -0.92 8.48 -11.55
CA GLN A 47 0.48 8.87 -11.44
C GLN A 47 0.94 8.35 -10.08
N TYR A 48 1.62 7.21 -10.09
CA TYR A 48 2.35 6.70 -8.95
C TYR A 48 3.58 7.58 -8.75
N GLY A 49 3.39 8.72 -8.12
CA GLY A 49 4.43 9.64 -7.79
C GLY A 49 4.33 9.99 -6.31
N PHE A 50 5.42 10.46 -5.76
CA PHE A 50 5.48 10.99 -4.41
C PHE A 50 4.37 12.04 -4.20
N ARG A 51 3.56 11.85 -3.16
CA ARG A 51 2.50 12.78 -2.74
C ARG A 51 2.92 13.45 -1.45
N ALA A 52 3.30 14.73 -1.55
CA ALA A 52 3.63 15.53 -0.37
C ALA A 52 2.39 15.77 0.51
N GLY A 53 2.58 15.71 1.83
CA GLY A 53 1.53 15.99 2.80
C GLY A 53 1.74 15.31 4.14
N MET A 54 0.80 15.57 5.05
CA MET A 54 0.68 14.90 6.35
C MET A 54 -0.32 13.75 6.21
N TYR A 55 0.14 12.53 6.43
CA TYR A 55 -0.63 11.30 6.34
C TYR A 55 -1.16 10.93 7.71
N THR A 56 -2.45 10.72 7.82
CA THR A 56 -3.11 10.26 9.04
C THR A 56 -3.60 8.84 8.87
N PHE A 57 -3.09 7.94 9.70
CA PHE A 57 -3.47 6.52 9.71
C PHE A 57 -4.24 6.19 10.99
N LYS A 58 -5.30 5.40 10.83
CA LYS A 58 -5.93 4.68 11.92
C LYS A 58 -5.41 3.26 11.96
N VAL A 59 -4.76 2.91 13.04
CA VAL A 59 -4.17 1.58 13.29
C VAL A 59 -5.00 0.86 14.33
N SER A 60 -5.44 -0.35 14.04
CA SER A 60 -6.30 -1.13 14.93
C SER A 60 -5.71 -2.51 15.20
N LEU A 61 -5.73 -2.91 16.48
CA LEU A 61 -5.41 -4.25 16.95
C LEU A 61 -6.55 -4.74 17.85
N GLY A 62 -7.38 -5.64 17.32
CA GLY A 62 -8.61 -6.06 18.00
C GLY A 62 -9.56 -4.87 18.27
N LYS A 63 -9.85 -4.60 19.56
CA LYS A 63 -10.70 -3.48 19.98
C LYS A 63 -9.93 -2.18 20.25
N ALA A 64 -8.62 -2.27 20.37
CA ALA A 64 -7.76 -1.09 20.54
C ALA A 64 -7.46 -0.45 19.20
N TRP A 65 -7.38 0.89 19.16
CA TRP A 65 -6.93 1.60 17.97
C TRP A 65 -6.14 2.86 18.34
N ARG A 66 -5.33 3.30 17.40
CA ARG A 66 -4.48 4.49 17.47
C ARG A 66 -4.66 5.32 16.21
N ARG A 67 -4.57 6.64 16.35
CA ARG A 67 -4.47 7.54 15.20
C ARG A 67 -3.06 8.12 15.18
N ILE A 68 -2.34 7.87 14.09
CA ILE A 68 -0.93 8.21 13.91
C ILE A 68 -0.81 9.13 12.71
N ALA A 69 -0.06 10.24 12.86
CA ALA A 69 0.25 11.14 11.77
C ALA A 69 1.75 11.15 11.48
N LEU A 70 2.09 11.10 10.20
CA LEU A 70 3.46 11.19 9.71
C LEU A 70 3.54 12.08 8.47
N SER A 71 4.64 12.82 8.33
CA SER A 71 4.94 13.52 7.08
C SER A 71 5.34 12.55 5.97
N SER A 72 5.05 12.96 4.75
CA SER A 72 5.30 12.19 3.52
C SER A 72 6.75 11.78 3.30
N ASP A 73 7.70 12.54 3.84
CA ASP A 73 9.14 12.28 3.70
C ASP A 73 9.68 11.21 4.67
N MET A 74 8.89 10.81 5.65
CA MET A 74 9.24 9.74 6.59
C MET A 74 9.12 8.37 5.93
N MET A 75 9.83 7.38 6.47
CA MET A 75 9.88 6.03 5.94
C MET A 75 8.78 5.14 6.52
N MET A 76 8.50 4.04 5.87
CA MET A 76 7.58 3.01 6.38
C MET A 76 8.10 2.39 7.69
N SER A 77 9.41 2.35 7.90
CA SER A 77 10.03 1.95 9.18
C SER A 77 9.66 2.88 10.33
N ASP A 78 9.49 4.20 10.07
CA ASP A 78 9.03 5.14 11.10
C ASP A 78 7.58 4.86 11.50
N LEU A 79 6.72 4.52 10.51
CA LEU A 79 5.34 4.10 10.80
C LEU A 79 5.31 2.79 11.60
N SER A 80 6.14 1.80 11.24
CA SER A 80 6.28 0.56 12.01
C SER A 80 6.64 0.84 13.47
N GLY A 81 7.70 1.62 13.70
CA GLY A 81 8.14 2.01 15.05
C GLY A 81 7.03 2.67 15.87
N LEU A 82 6.29 3.62 15.27
CA LEU A 82 5.18 4.30 15.95
C LEU A 82 3.99 3.37 16.24
N ILE A 83 3.71 2.41 15.37
CA ILE A 83 2.67 1.40 15.61
C ILE A 83 3.03 0.62 16.87
N LEU A 84 4.24 0.06 16.94
CA LEU A 84 4.69 -0.76 18.06
C LEU A 84 4.77 0.05 19.36
N GLU A 85 5.37 1.26 19.32
CA GLU A 85 5.39 2.19 20.45
C GLU A 85 3.98 2.47 20.98
N SER A 86 3.02 2.67 20.10
CA SER A 86 1.64 3.05 20.46
C SER A 86 0.88 1.96 21.23
N VAL A 87 1.34 0.71 21.15
CA VAL A 87 0.75 -0.46 21.81
C VAL A 87 1.67 -1.09 22.85
N ASP A 88 2.83 -0.48 23.10
CA ASP A 88 3.83 -0.92 24.10
C ASP A 88 4.42 -2.32 23.75
N PHE A 89 4.72 -2.51 22.45
CA PHE A 89 5.40 -3.70 21.93
C PHE A 89 6.89 -3.44 21.72
N ASP A 90 7.72 -4.45 21.96
CA ASP A 90 9.14 -4.43 21.60
C ASP A 90 9.33 -4.43 20.08
N THR A 91 10.51 -4.04 19.60
CA THR A 91 10.83 -3.93 18.17
C THR A 91 11.84 -5.00 17.73
N ASP A 92 11.84 -6.14 18.37
CA ASP A 92 12.89 -7.17 18.27
C ASP A 92 12.56 -8.27 17.23
N HIS A 93 11.42 -8.16 16.53
CA HIS A 93 10.99 -9.11 15.50
C HIS A 93 10.85 -8.47 14.12
N LEU A 94 10.80 -9.31 13.09
CA LEU A 94 10.59 -8.90 11.72
C LEU A 94 9.13 -8.48 11.49
N ASP A 95 8.95 -7.56 10.55
CA ASP A 95 7.65 -7.03 10.18
C ASP A 95 7.47 -6.91 8.66
N MET A 96 6.24 -6.64 8.25
CA MET A 96 5.92 -6.30 6.87
C MET A 96 4.60 -5.54 6.77
N PHE A 97 4.49 -4.72 5.73
CA PHE A 97 3.21 -4.15 5.31
C PHE A 97 2.72 -4.83 4.04
N ARG A 98 1.43 -5.09 3.97
CA ARG A 98 0.77 -5.66 2.79
C ARG A 98 -0.47 -4.85 2.43
N TYR A 99 -0.60 -4.42 1.17
CA TYR A 99 -1.78 -3.72 0.70
C TYR A 99 -2.06 -3.98 -0.78
N LYS A 100 -3.26 -3.61 -1.23
CA LYS A 100 -3.58 -3.56 -2.66
C LYS A 100 -3.44 -2.13 -3.14
N ASN A 101 -2.62 -1.93 -4.15
CA ASN A 101 -2.50 -0.63 -4.79
C ASN A 101 -3.76 -0.28 -5.61
N GLN A 102 -3.81 0.92 -6.19
CA GLN A 102 -4.95 1.40 -6.98
C GLN A 102 -5.28 0.55 -8.21
N THR A 103 -4.36 -0.30 -8.69
CA THR A 103 -4.61 -1.27 -9.77
C THR A 103 -5.06 -2.63 -9.27
N GLY A 104 -5.25 -2.80 -7.95
CA GLY A 104 -5.63 -4.06 -7.32
C GLY A 104 -4.48 -5.07 -7.16
N ARG A 105 -3.24 -4.68 -7.51
CA ARG A 105 -2.06 -5.54 -7.31
C ARG A 105 -1.65 -5.50 -5.84
N THR A 106 -1.35 -6.66 -5.28
CA THR A 106 -0.75 -6.78 -3.94
C THR A 106 0.67 -6.22 -3.95
N VAL A 107 0.95 -5.35 -2.99
CA VAL A 107 2.27 -4.80 -2.69
C VAL A 107 2.65 -5.24 -1.28
N GLU A 108 3.88 -5.68 -1.13
CA GLU A 108 4.48 -6.07 0.14
C GLU A 108 5.75 -5.24 0.35
N ILE A 109 5.93 -4.73 1.56
CA ILE A 109 7.09 -3.94 1.98
C ILE A 109 7.62 -4.61 3.24
N PHE A 110 8.86 -5.04 3.22
CA PHE A 110 9.42 -5.95 4.20
C PHE A 110 10.31 -5.21 5.21
N HIS A 111 10.51 -5.81 6.37
CA HIS A 111 11.55 -5.38 7.30
C HIS A 111 12.93 -5.39 6.63
N PRO A 112 13.85 -4.45 6.93
CA PRO A 112 15.17 -4.38 6.26
C PRO A 112 16.03 -5.65 6.38
N TYR A 113 15.76 -6.48 7.38
CA TYR A 113 16.48 -7.76 7.59
C TYR A 113 15.68 -8.99 7.10
N ALA A 114 14.54 -8.79 6.46
CA ALA A 114 13.78 -9.89 5.85
C ALA A 114 14.22 -10.12 4.41
N ASP A 115 14.05 -11.37 3.92
CA ASP A 115 14.27 -11.70 2.52
C ASP A 115 13.12 -11.17 1.66
N GLY A 116 13.18 -9.91 1.25
CA GLY A 116 12.16 -9.28 0.42
C GLY A 116 12.52 -7.86 -0.01
N SER A 117 11.85 -7.36 -1.04
CA SER A 117 12.04 -6.01 -1.57
C SER A 117 10.72 -5.47 -2.13
N PRO A 118 10.44 -4.17 -1.94
CA PRO A 118 11.25 -3.18 -1.23
C PRO A 118 11.19 -3.35 0.29
N SER A 119 12.16 -2.73 1.01
CA SER A 119 12.19 -2.69 2.47
C SER A 119 11.55 -1.43 3.05
N THR A 120 11.18 -1.48 4.33
CA THR A 120 10.48 -0.38 5.03
C THR A 120 11.34 0.88 5.18
N ASP A 121 12.65 0.78 5.12
CA ASP A 121 13.60 1.90 5.12
C ASP A 121 13.91 2.46 3.71
N GLU A 122 13.37 1.83 2.65
CA GLU A 122 13.50 2.30 1.26
C GLU A 122 12.24 3.00 0.75
N VAL A 123 11.09 2.80 1.40
CA VAL A 123 9.80 3.34 0.96
C VAL A 123 9.35 4.47 1.87
N ARG A 124 9.17 5.67 1.31
CA ARG A 124 8.60 6.80 2.04
C ARG A 124 7.08 6.71 2.11
N ILE A 125 6.51 7.31 3.14
CA ILE A 125 5.05 7.42 3.30
C ILE A 125 4.40 8.06 2.06
N GLY A 126 5.02 9.10 1.49
CA GLY A 126 4.53 9.79 0.29
C GLY A 126 4.59 8.97 -1.01
N ASP A 127 5.35 7.88 -1.04
CA ASP A 127 5.45 6.97 -2.20
C ASP A 127 4.36 5.89 -2.20
N LEU A 128 3.55 5.80 -1.12
CA LEU A 128 2.46 4.84 -1.03
C LEU A 128 1.38 5.12 -2.09
N SER A 129 1.10 4.14 -2.93
CA SER A 129 0.02 4.21 -3.92
C SER A 129 -1.34 3.85 -3.32
N LEU A 130 -1.66 4.49 -2.18
CA LEU A 130 -2.94 4.34 -1.47
C LEU A 130 -3.82 5.57 -1.69
N ALA A 131 -5.13 5.34 -1.83
CA ALA A 131 -6.13 6.39 -1.75
C ALA A 131 -6.58 6.57 -0.28
N GLU A 132 -7.12 7.74 0.05
CA GLU A 132 -7.81 7.95 1.32
C GLU A 132 -8.95 6.93 1.48
N GLY A 133 -9.10 6.38 2.66
CA GLY A 133 -10.01 5.30 2.97
C GLY A 133 -9.48 3.90 2.68
N ALA A 134 -8.38 3.76 1.92
CA ALA A 134 -7.76 2.45 1.68
C ALA A 134 -7.07 1.91 2.94
N SER A 135 -6.99 0.60 3.01
CA SER A 135 -6.38 -0.11 4.14
C SER A 135 -5.21 -0.96 3.69
N MET A 136 -4.27 -1.13 4.60
CA MET A 136 -3.18 -2.10 4.54
C MET A 136 -3.15 -2.92 5.82
N THR A 137 -2.52 -4.08 5.77
CA THR A 137 -2.22 -4.91 6.93
C THR A 137 -0.77 -4.70 7.31
N TYR A 138 -0.49 -4.40 8.56
CA TYR A 138 0.84 -4.46 9.15
C TYR A 138 0.93 -5.78 9.94
N ILE A 139 1.93 -6.57 9.63
CA ILE A 139 2.20 -7.87 10.26
C ILE A 139 3.51 -7.75 11.01
N PHE A 140 3.48 -8.01 12.29
CA PHE A 140 4.64 -7.98 13.16
C PHE A 140 4.84 -9.36 13.80
N ASP A 141 6.08 -9.78 13.96
CA ASP A 141 6.49 -11.08 14.46
C ASP A 141 5.87 -12.25 13.65
N PHE A 142 6.65 -12.81 12.73
CA PHE A 142 6.18 -13.92 11.87
C PHE A 142 5.99 -15.23 12.62
N GLY A 143 6.39 -15.31 13.91
CA GLY A 143 6.10 -16.41 14.81
C GLY A 143 4.71 -16.29 15.43
N ASP A 144 4.43 -15.19 16.11
CA ASP A 144 3.16 -14.91 16.79
C ASP A 144 2.10 -14.30 15.88
N TRP A 145 2.52 -13.74 14.75
CA TRP A 145 1.66 -13.24 13.68
C TRP A 145 0.68 -12.15 14.12
N TRP A 146 1.20 -11.06 14.70
CA TRP A 146 0.39 -9.92 15.08
C TRP A 146 -0.08 -9.14 13.85
N GLU A 147 -1.39 -9.14 13.58
CA GLU A 147 -2.00 -8.41 12.47
C GLU A 147 -2.68 -7.12 12.93
N PHE A 148 -2.20 -5.99 12.41
CA PHE A 148 -2.81 -4.69 12.61
C PHE A 148 -3.51 -4.24 11.31
N ALA A 149 -4.74 -3.78 11.43
CA ALA A 149 -5.41 -3.10 10.33
C ALA A 149 -4.99 -1.62 10.33
N VAL A 150 -4.40 -1.15 9.23
CA VAL A 150 -3.90 0.22 9.08
C VAL A 150 -4.68 0.90 7.95
N GLN A 151 -5.53 1.86 8.29
CA GLN A 151 -6.35 2.60 7.33
C GLN A 151 -5.78 4.00 7.14
N LEU A 152 -5.55 4.41 5.90
CA LEU A 152 -5.25 5.80 5.56
C LEU A 152 -6.53 6.63 5.63
N GLU A 153 -6.68 7.46 6.66
CA GLU A 153 -7.86 8.30 6.85
C GLU A 153 -7.82 9.59 6.02
N ALA A 154 -6.66 10.25 5.98
CA ALA A 154 -6.51 11.53 5.29
C ALA A 154 -5.08 11.80 4.84
N ILE A 155 -4.94 12.61 3.80
CA ILE A 155 -3.68 13.23 3.37
C ILE A 155 -3.93 14.74 3.33
N GLN A 156 -3.39 15.46 4.28
CA GLN A 156 -3.50 16.92 4.33
C GLN A 156 -2.28 17.55 3.65
N PRO A 157 -2.48 18.57 2.80
CA PRO A 157 -1.36 19.33 2.28
C PRO A 157 -0.52 19.88 3.43
N ASP A 158 0.79 19.63 3.39
CA ASP A 158 1.74 20.20 4.34
C ASP A 158 2.72 21.10 3.59
N ASP A 159 2.76 22.38 3.96
CA ASP A 159 3.70 23.35 3.41
C ASP A 159 5.07 23.28 4.11
N ALA A 160 5.14 22.58 5.23
CA ALA A 160 6.37 22.44 6.01
C ALA A 160 7.04 21.10 5.68
N ARG A 161 8.24 21.15 5.15
CA ARG A 161 9.17 20.02 5.02
C ARG A 161 9.71 19.61 6.41
N SER A 162 8.82 19.34 7.35
CA SER A 162 9.19 18.90 8.70
C SER A 162 9.00 17.40 8.79
N GLN A 163 10.03 16.71 9.27
CA GLN A 163 9.89 15.33 9.72
C GLN A 163 9.02 15.33 10.98
N TYR A 164 7.72 15.22 10.80
CA TYR A 164 6.76 15.18 11.88
C TYR A 164 6.16 13.78 11.99
N ALA A 165 6.15 13.24 13.18
CA ALA A 165 5.51 11.99 13.50
C ALA A 165 4.91 12.07 14.91
N ALA A 166 3.66 11.65 15.07
CA ALA A 166 3.00 11.68 16.37
C ALA A 166 1.84 10.68 16.46
N ILE A 167 1.63 10.15 17.65
CA ILE A 167 0.40 9.45 18.03
C ILE A 167 -0.60 10.54 18.47
N LEU A 168 -1.64 10.74 17.66
CA LEU A 168 -2.64 11.79 17.88
C LEU A 168 -3.72 11.38 18.86
N GLU A 169 -4.11 10.11 18.83
CA GLU A 169 -5.23 9.59 19.61
C GLU A 169 -5.03 8.11 19.93
N SER A 170 -5.47 7.71 21.12
CA SER A 170 -5.41 6.33 21.58
C SER A 170 -6.74 5.92 22.18
N HIS A 171 -7.24 4.73 21.80
CA HIS A 171 -8.46 4.17 22.33
C HIS A 171 -8.29 2.69 22.64
N GLY A 172 -8.77 2.28 23.80
CA GLY A 172 -8.70 0.91 24.27
C GLY A 172 -7.29 0.48 24.68
N LYS A 173 -7.22 -0.57 25.46
CA LYS A 173 -5.97 -1.21 25.89
C LYS A 173 -5.58 -2.26 24.83
N ALA A 174 -4.36 -2.20 24.35
CA ALA A 174 -3.79 -3.25 23.52
C ALA A 174 -3.57 -4.54 24.35
N PRO A 175 -3.63 -5.72 23.75
CA PRO A 175 -3.18 -6.94 24.41
C PRO A 175 -1.69 -6.85 24.76
N PRO A 176 -1.21 -7.56 25.79
CA PRO A 176 0.24 -7.68 26.01
C PRO A 176 0.86 -8.45 24.84
N GLN A 177 2.07 -8.07 24.40
CA GLN A 177 2.82 -8.78 23.37
C GLN A 177 3.14 -10.20 23.80
N TYR A 178 3.54 -10.39 25.07
CA TYR A 178 3.83 -11.67 25.70
C TYR A 178 2.81 -11.91 26.81
N PRO A 179 1.76 -12.70 26.57
CA PRO A 179 0.81 -13.03 27.63
C PRO A 179 1.48 -13.92 28.68
N ASP A 180 1.25 -13.61 29.97
CA ASP A 180 1.65 -14.47 31.07
C ASP A 180 0.83 -15.76 31.00
N TRP A 181 1.45 -16.89 30.71
CA TRP A 181 0.81 -18.21 30.65
C TRP A 181 0.61 -18.86 32.04
N ASP A 182 1.00 -18.16 33.14
CA ASP A 182 0.99 -18.68 34.51
C ASP A 182 -0.29 -18.34 35.29
N GLU A 183 -1.33 -17.74 34.69
CA GLU A 183 -2.62 -17.46 35.36
C GLU A 183 -3.74 -18.39 34.83
N GLU A 184 -3.68 -19.70 35.16
CA GLU A 184 -4.83 -20.59 35.22
C GLU A 184 -5.10 -21.12 36.66
#